data_c02fc164eefe03b9852210de4f178b2e
#
_entry.id   c02fc164eefe03b9852210de4f178b2e
#
_cell.length_a   1.000
_cell.length_b   1.000
_cell.length_c   1.000
_cell.angle_alpha   90.00
_cell.angle_beta   90.00
_cell.angle_gamma   90.00
#
_symmetry.space_group_name_H-M   'P 1'
#
loop_
_entity.id
_entity.type
_entity.pdbx_description
1 polymer ?
#
loop_
_entity_poly.entity_id
_entity_poly.type
_entity_poly.pdbx_seq_one_letter_code
_entity_poly.pdbx_strand_id
1 'polypeptide(L)'
;MKPEAAQKQLAQALQAIYEEREASTIARYIYEDCWRGKTLRETDYLAVENRLLAAEPWQYVVGTAEFYGYSFAVNSATLIPRPETEELLYWILQAEDKSAPLKVLDIGTGSGCIAISLAKRAPNWQVYALDYSAAALAVAQQNAQQLGANVQFMELDILEEQAWKQLTDFDLIISNPPYIAPSEAKDMAANVLDYEPHLALFTATEDRLVFYREIVRLCQGKALKEGGHLYFEANTFSAQEIAELMRPSLQEVELMADLEGRPRMLKGKK
;
A
#
# COMPACT_ATOMS: atom_id res chain seq x y z
N MET A 1 34.34 -5.78 -8.92
CA MET A 1 33.56 -6.61 -9.87
C MET A 1 32.87 -5.70 -10.89
N LYS A 2 32.73 -6.14 -12.17
CA LYS A 2 31.92 -5.38 -13.14
C LYS A 2 30.43 -5.62 -12.87
N PRO A 3 29.58 -4.58 -12.85
CA PRO A 3 28.17 -4.71 -12.53
C PRO A 3 27.39 -5.73 -13.38
N GLU A 4 27.70 -5.82 -14.69
CA GLU A 4 27.06 -6.76 -15.61
C GLU A 4 27.43 -8.23 -15.28
N ALA A 5 28.67 -8.46 -14.83
CA ALA A 5 29.08 -9.79 -14.37
C ALA A 5 28.42 -10.13 -13.04
N ALA A 6 28.31 -9.17 -12.12
CA ALA A 6 27.60 -9.31 -10.85
C ALA A 6 26.12 -9.65 -11.05
N GLN A 7 25.43 -8.99 -11.99
CA GLN A 7 24.04 -9.29 -12.33
C GLN A 7 23.85 -10.75 -12.75
N LYS A 8 24.73 -11.26 -13.66
CA LYS A 8 24.66 -12.65 -14.12
C LYS A 8 24.92 -13.64 -13.00
N GLN A 9 25.92 -13.35 -12.17
CA GLN A 9 26.27 -14.18 -11.01
C GLN A 9 25.11 -14.20 -10.00
N LEU A 10 24.49 -13.06 -9.71
CA LEU A 10 23.35 -12.96 -8.82
C LEU A 10 22.15 -13.75 -9.36
N ALA A 11 21.81 -13.61 -10.64
CA ALA A 11 20.72 -14.37 -11.26
C ALA A 11 20.94 -15.89 -11.12
N GLN A 12 22.18 -16.35 -11.26
CA GLN A 12 22.53 -17.77 -11.07
C GLN A 12 22.43 -18.20 -9.60
N ALA A 13 22.91 -17.39 -8.67
CA ALA A 13 22.84 -17.70 -7.24
C ALA A 13 21.39 -17.77 -6.74
N LEU A 14 20.54 -16.88 -7.20
CA LEU A 14 19.12 -16.82 -6.82
C LEU A 14 18.28 -17.99 -7.32
N GLN A 15 18.74 -18.78 -8.30
CA GLN A 15 18.07 -20.02 -8.72
C GLN A 15 18.04 -21.09 -7.63
N ALA A 16 18.79 -20.91 -6.54
CA ALA A 16 18.68 -21.77 -5.35
C ALA A 16 17.32 -21.65 -4.64
N ILE A 17 16.61 -20.52 -4.79
CA ILE A 17 15.35 -20.21 -4.07
C ILE A 17 14.23 -19.67 -4.95
N TYR A 18 14.53 -19.22 -6.18
CA TYR A 18 13.56 -18.68 -7.14
C TYR A 18 13.63 -19.44 -8.48
N GLU A 19 12.54 -19.42 -9.23
CA GLU A 19 12.56 -19.89 -10.61
C GLU A 19 13.48 -19.02 -11.49
N GLU A 20 14.06 -19.58 -12.55
CA GLU A 20 15.03 -18.90 -13.42
C GLU A 20 14.56 -17.53 -13.92
N ARG A 21 13.30 -17.43 -14.31
CA ARG A 21 12.71 -16.16 -14.80
C ARG A 21 12.63 -15.11 -13.70
N GLU A 22 12.21 -15.50 -12.52
CA GLU A 22 12.10 -14.63 -11.36
C GLU A 22 13.49 -14.19 -10.87
N ALA A 23 14.42 -15.13 -10.69
CA ALA A 23 15.82 -14.86 -10.33
C ALA A 23 16.48 -13.86 -11.29
N SER A 24 16.25 -14.02 -12.60
CA SER A 24 16.76 -13.11 -13.63
C SER A 24 16.13 -11.73 -13.53
N THR A 25 14.85 -11.66 -13.21
CA THR A 25 14.10 -10.40 -13.05
C THR A 25 14.58 -9.63 -11.82
N ILE A 26 14.73 -10.29 -10.68
CA ILE A 26 15.27 -9.71 -9.45
C ILE A 26 16.69 -9.17 -9.70
N ALA A 27 17.57 -9.98 -10.28
CA ALA A 27 18.93 -9.57 -10.57
C ALA A 27 19.01 -8.37 -11.52
N ARG A 28 18.06 -8.23 -12.44
CA ARG A 28 17.94 -7.05 -13.32
C ARG A 28 17.54 -5.80 -12.54
N TYR A 29 16.55 -5.87 -11.65
CA TYR A 29 16.17 -4.72 -10.82
C TYR A 29 17.33 -4.29 -9.91
N ILE A 30 18.00 -5.23 -9.25
CA ILE A 30 19.20 -4.92 -8.45
C ILE A 30 20.28 -4.24 -9.28
N TYR A 31 20.52 -4.73 -10.51
CA TYR A 31 21.48 -4.09 -11.40
C TYR A 31 21.08 -2.65 -11.76
N GLU A 32 19.83 -2.46 -12.18
CA GLU A 32 19.33 -1.15 -12.65
C GLU A 32 19.35 -0.11 -11.53
N ASP A 33 18.93 -0.46 -10.32
CA ASP A 33 18.74 0.48 -9.22
C ASP A 33 19.97 0.63 -8.33
N CYS A 34 20.72 -0.45 -8.11
CA CYS A 34 21.86 -0.43 -7.19
C CYS A 34 23.22 -0.33 -7.86
N TRP A 35 23.43 -0.96 -9.02
CA TRP A 35 24.78 -1.20 -9.55
C TRP A 35 25.10 -0.50 -10.85
N ARG A 36 24.12 -0.18 -11.67
CA ARG A 36 24.31 0.43 -12.99
C ARG A 36 25.15 1.69 -12.92
N GLY A 37 26.24 1.72 -13.67
CA GLY A 37 27.14 2.88 -13.74
C GLY A 37 28.01 3.11 -12.48
N LYS A 38 27.98 2.20 -11.51
CA LYS A 38 28.78 2.29 -10.27
C LYS A 38 29.97 1.32 -10.29
N THR A 39 30.97 1.60 -9.46
CA THR A 39 32.02 0.63 -9.15
C THR A 39 31.54 -0.26 -8.01
N LEU A 40 31.38 -1.55 -8.27
CA LEU A 40 30.86 -2.51 -7.30
C LEU A 40 32.03 -3.20 -6.57
N ARG A 41 32.07 -3.05 -5.25
CA ARG A 41 32.97 -3.82 -4.39
C ARG A 41 32.39 -5.20 -4.15
N GLU A 42 33.23 -6.19 -3.94
CA GLU A 42 32.77 -7.56 -3.65
C GLU A 42 31.94 -7.64 -2.37
N THR A 43 32.31 -6.84 -1.35
CA THR A 43 31.55 -6.73 -0.10
C THR A 43 30.11 -6.22 -0.31
N ASP A 44 29.91 -5.29 -1.24
CA ASP A 44 28.58 -4.71 -1.53
C ASP A 44 27.72 -5.74 -2.31
N TYR A 45 28.35 -6.49 -3.22
CA TYR A 45 27.72 -7.60 -3.92
C TYR A 45 27.24 -8.68 -2.92
N LEU A 46 28.15 -9.17 -2.05
CA LEU A 46 27.84 -10.21 -1.07
C LEU A 46 26.77 -9.77 -0.07
N ALA A 47 26.76 -8.51 0.31
CA ALA A 47 25.71 -7.96 1.20
C ALA A 47 24.32 -8.06 0.57
N VAL A 48 24.18 -7.72 -0.72
CA VAL A 48 22.93 -7.82 -1.48
C VAL A 48 22.56 -9.30 -1.70
N GLU A 49 23.50 -10.13 -2.16
CA GLU A 49 23.28 -11.55 -2.40
C GLU A 49 22.78 -12.28 -1.15
N ASN A 50 23.41 -12.06 0.02
CA ASN A 50 23.01 -12.69 1.27
C ASN A 50 21.61 -12.31 1.72
N ARG A 51 21.21 -11.03 1.57
CA ARG A 51 19.84 -10.57 1.89
C ARG A 51 18.82 -11.26 1.00
N LEU A 52 19.07 -11.33 -0.30
CA LEU A 52 18.16 -11.95 -1.26
C LEU A 52 18.10 -13.48 -1.08
N LEU A 53 19.22 -14.15 -0.78
CA LEU A 53 19.24 -15.59 -0.47
C LEU A 53 18.54 -15.92 0.86
N ALA A 54 18.42 -14.93 1.77
CA ALA A 54 17.58 -15.03 2.95
C ALA A 54 16.08 -14.75 2.63
N ALA A 55 15.70 -14.67 1.35
CA ALA A 55 14.36 -14.38 0.86
C ALA A 55 13.82 -12.98 1.27
N GLU A 56 14.69 -12.02 1.62
CA GLU A 56 14.26 -10.64 1.83
C GLU A 56 13.72 -10.06 0.53
N PRO A 57 12.54 -9.40 0.54
CA PRO A 57 11.97 -8.77 -0.65
C PRO A 57 12.98 -7.83 -1.32
N TRP A 58 13.18 -7.99 -2.62
CA TRP A 58 14.18 -7.20 -3.34
C TRP A 58 13.92 -5.69 -3.25
N GLN A 59 12.66 -5.27 -3.09
CA GLN A 59 12.29 -3.87 -2.89
C GLN A 59 12.89 -3.32 -1.58
N TYR A 60 12.94 -4.10 -0.51
CA TYR A 60 13.60 -3.68 0.72
C TYR A 60 15.13 -3.69 0.58
N VAL A 61 15.66 -4.59 -0.24
CA VAL A 61 17.11 -4.60 -0.53
C VAL A 61 17.53 -3.35 -1.29
N VAL A 62 16.71 -2.92 -2.28
CA VAL A 62 16.90 -1.69 -3.05
C VAL A 62 16.52 -0.46 -2.23
N GLY A 63 15.53 -0.57 -1.36
CA GLY A 63 14.96 0.52 -0.58
C GLY A 63 13.87 1.29 -1.31
N THR A 64 13.42 0.81 -2.48
CA THR A 64 12.37 1.48 -3.27
C THR A 64 11.42 0.46 -3.90
N ALA A 65 10.19 0.92 -4.18
CA ALA A 65 9.19 0.19 -4.96
C ALA A 65 8.49 1.15 -5.93
N GLU A 66 8.24 0.68 -7.14
CA GLU A 66 7.47 1.44 -8.14
C GLU A 66 5.97 1.31 -7.84
N PHE A 67 5.25 2.44 -7.94
CA PHE A 67 3.80 2.47 -7.82
C PHE A 67 3.23 3.65 -8.60
N TYR A 68 2.28 3.38 -9.47
CA TYR A 68 1.55 4.35 -10.31
C TYR A 68 2.45 5.31 -11.11
N GLY A 69 3.62 4.83 -11.51
CA GLY A 69 4.64 5.58 -12.27
C GLY A 69 5.52 6.50 -11.39
N TYR A 70 5.55 6.29 -10.08
CA TYR A 70 6.46 6.94 -9.14
C TYR A 70 7.27 5.92 -8.37
N SER A 71 8.50 6.29 -7.99
CA SER A 71 9.35 5.46 -7.12
C SER A 71 9.20 5.90 -5.66
N PHE A 72 8.78 4.97 -4.80
CA PHE A 72 8.56 5.18 -3.38
C PHE A 72 9.66 4.53 -2.56
N ALA A 73 10.23 5.24 -1.59
CA ALA A 73 11.06 4.63 -0.57
C ALA A 73 10.20 3.64 0.26
N VAL A 74 10.75 2.46 0.51
CA VAL A 74 10.13 1.40 1.33
C VAL A 74 11.16 0.76 2.25
N ASN A 75 10.72 0.32 3.41
CA ASN A 75 11.49 -0.47 4.35
C ASN A 75 10.54 -1.34 5.19
N SER A 76 11.07 -2.07 6.17
CA SER A 76 10.29 -2.95 7.06
C SER A 76 9.21 -2.25 7.91
N ALA A 77 9.08 -0.92 7.85
CA ALA A 77 8.00 -0.19 8.51
C ALA A 77 6.75 -0.03 7.63
N THR A 78 6.83 -0.30 6.33
CA THR A 78 5.74 -0.09 5.37
C THR A 78 5.49 -1.31 4.51
N LEU A 79 4.22 -1.62 4.23
CA LEU A 79 3.86 -2.60 3.22
C LEU A 79 4.46 -2.19 1.87
N ILE A 80 5.00 -3.14 1.13
CA ILE A 80 5.43 -2.91 -0.25
C ILE A 80 4.16 -2.63 -1.10
N PRO A 81 4.07 -1.51 -1.81
CA PRO A 81 2.93 -1.19 -2.67
C PRO A 81 2.59 -2.33 -3.63
N ARG A 82 1.30 -2.67 -3.76
CA ARG A 82 0.82 -3.79 -4.57
C ARG A 82 0.23 -3.29 -5.90
N PRO A 83 0.39 -4.06 -7.00
CA PRO A 83 -0.20 -3.71 -8.29
C PRO A 83 -1.73 -3.54 -8.24
N GLU A 84 -2.41 -4.35 -7.45
CA GLU A 84 -3.87 -4.27 -7.29
C GLU A 84 -4.33 -2.94 -6.69
N THR A 85 -3.50 -2.35 -5.83
CA THR A 85 -3.78 -1.02 -5.27
C THR A 85 -3.69 0.09 -6.34
N GLU A 86 -2.90 -0.09 -7.41
CA GLU A 86 -2.89 0.82 -8.56
C GLU A 86 -4.24 0.82 -9.30
N GLU A 87 -4.91 -0.33 -9.35
CA GLU A 87 -6.23 -0.44 -9.98
C GLU A 87 -7.30 0.31 -9.17
N LEU A 88 -7.26 0.22 -7.83
CA LEU A 88 -8.11 1.04 -6.97
C LEU A 88 -7.90 2.53 -7.25
N LEU A 89 -6.64 2.95 -7.32
CA LEU A 89 -6.29 4.34 -7.61
C LEU A 89 -6.79 4.78 -8.99
N TYR A 90 -6.62 3.94 -10.00
CA TYR A 90 -7.13 4.17 -11.36
C TYR A 90 -8.65 4.37 -11.34
N TRP A 91 -9.40 3.49 -10.65
CA TRP A 91 -10.85 3.60 -10.55
C TRP A 91 -11.28 4.92 -9.90
N ILE A 92 -10.68 5.29 -8.76
CA ILE A 92 -10.95 6.57 -8.09
C ILE A 92 -10.74 7.74 -9.05
N LEU A 93 -9.60 7.79 -9.73
CA LEU A 93 -9.25 8.87 -10.66
C LEU A 93 -10.12 8.92 -11.94
N GLN A 94 -10.82 7.85 -12.28
CA GLN A 94 -11.83 7.85 -13.36
C GLN A 94 -13.21 8.27 -12.88
N ALA A 95 -13.57 7.90 -11.64
CA ALA A 95 -14.91 8.14 -11.09
C ALA A 95 -15.09 9.56 -10.53
N GLU A 96 -13.99 10.19 -10.05
CA GLU A 96 -14.06 11.45 -9.33
C GLU A 96 -13.56 12.64 -10.15
N ASP A 97 -14.15 13.82 -9.92
CA ASP A 97 -13.77 15.04 -10.63
C ASP A 97 -12.44 15.60 -10.12
N LYS A 98 -11.37 15.41 -10.89
CA LYS A 98 -10.04 15.92 -10.59
C LYS A 98 -9.93 17.45 -10.62
N SER A 99 -10.89 18.13 -11.22
CA SER A 99 -10.93 19.61 -11.28
C SER A 99 -11.58 20.23 -10.03
N ALA A 100 -12.44 19.49 -9.33
CA ALA A 100 -13.07 19.92 -8.09
C ALA A 100 -12.07 19.93 -6.92
N PRO A 101 -12.22 20.86 -5.94
CA PRO A 101 -11.35 20.93 -4.77
C PRO A 101 -11.81 19.93 -3.69
N LEU A 102 -11.64 18.63 -3.95
CA LEU A 102 -12.07 17.58 -3.02
C LEU A 102 -11.12 17.46 -1.82
N LYS A 103 -11.69 17.21 -0.64
CA LYS A 103 -10.96 16.86 0.58
C LYS A 103 -10.93 15.33 0.71
N VAL A 104 -9.74 14.76 0.68
CA VAL A 104 -9.52 13.32 0.57
C VAL A 104 -8.75 12.81 1.79
N LEU A 105 -9.14 11.65 2.33
CA LEU A 105 -8.46 10.97 3.42
C LEU A 105 -8.03 9.56 2.99
N ASP A 106 -6.76 9.26 3.13
CA ASP A 106 -6.19 7.92 3.02
C ASP A 106 -5.92 7.35 4.41
N ILE A 107 -6.58 6.24 4.76
CA ILE A 107 -6.50 5.60 6.08
C ILE A 107 -5.60 4.36 6.00
N GLY A 108 -4.56 4.32 6.85
CA GLY A 108 -3.53 3.28 6.81
C GLY A 108 -2.58 3.51 5.64
N THR A 109 -2.04 4.71 5.53
CA THR A 109 -1.33 5.18 4.33
C THR A 109 -0.01 4.44 4.05
N GLY A 110 0.60 3.78 5.05
CA GLY A 110 1.84 3.03 4.90
C GLY A 110 2.98 3.87 4.32
N SER A 111 3.44 3.53 3.11
CA SER A 111 4.47 4.30 2.39
C SER A 111 3.96 5.64 1.82
N GLY A 112 2.67 5.92 1.92
CA GLY A 112 2.03 7.08 1.32
C GLY A 112 1.65 6.89 -0.16
N CYS A 113 1.76 5.68 -0.71
CA CYS A 113 1.64 5.45 -2.15
C CYS A 113 0.29 5.88 -2.72
N ILE A 114 -0.83 5.64 -2.02
CA ILE A 114 -2.17 6.10 -2.43
C ILE A 114 -2.26 7.62 -2.32
N ALA A 115 -2.06 8.17 -1.11
CA ALA A 115 -2.22 9.60 -0.83
C ALA A 115 -1.35 10.48 -1.74
N ILE A 116 -0.07 10.14 -1.88
CA ILE A 116 0.89 10.89 -2.69
C ILE A 116 0.53 10.82 -4.17
N SER A 117 0.17 9.65 -4.67
CA SER A 117 -0.22 9.49 -6.08
C SER A 117 -1.50 10.28 -6.39
N LEU A 118 -2.48 10.29 -5.48
CA LEU A 118 -3.69 11.13 -5.61
C LEU A 118 -3.33 12.61 -5.64
N ALA A 119 -2.51 13.10 -4.71
CA ALA A 119 -2.08 14.50 -4.67
C ALA A 119 -1.34 14.92 -5.95
N LYS A 120 -0.57 14.01 -6.55
CA LYS A 120 0.15 14.27 -7.82
C LYS A 120 -0.76 14.24 -9.04
N ARG A 121 -1.77 13.36 -9.07
CA ARG A 121 -2.67 13.16 -10.22
C ARG A 121 -3.89 14.08 -10.22
N ALA A 122 -4.26 14.59 -9.04
CA ALA A 122 -5.36 15.52 -8.84
C ALA A 122 -4.90 16.71 -7.98
N PRO A 123 -4.14 17.66 -8.53
CA PRO A 123 -3.47 18.73 -7.77
C PRO A 123 -4.43 19.72 -7.10
N ASN A 124 -5.71 19.72 -7.45
CA ASN A 124 -6.76 20.50 -6.79
C ASN A 124 -7.28 19.83 -5.51
N TRP A 125 -6.98 18.54 -5.29
CA TRP A 125 -7.43 17.84 -4.11
C TRP A 125 -6.58 18.20 -2.88
N GLN A 126 -7.25 18.32 -1.73
CA GLN A 126 -6.62 18.47 -0.43
C GLN A 126 -6.48 17.08 0.20
N VAL A 127 -5.30 16.50 0.10
CA VAL A 127 -5.05 15.11 0.53
C VAL A 127 -4.51 15.07 1.94
N TYR A 128 -5.18 14.28 2.77
CA TYR A 128 -4.81 13.91 4.12
C TYR A 128 -4.49 12.42 4.14
N ALA A 129 -3.55 12.03 4.98
CA ALA A 129 -3.14 10.64 5.15
C ALA A 129 -2.93 10.34 6.63
N LEU A 130 -3.46 9.24 7.11
CA LEU A 130 -3.23 8.81 8.48
C LEU A 130 -2.65 7.41 8.55
N ASP A 131 -1.86 7.17 9.59
CA ASP A 131 -1.38 5.85 9.97
C ASP A 131 -1.21 5.80 11.50
N TYR A 132 -1.35 4.61 12.06
CA TYR A 132 -1.04 4.36 13.46
C TYR A 132 0.47 4.33 13.72
N SER A 133 1.27 3.92 12.73
CA SER A 133 2.71 3.76 12.82
C SER A 133 3.44 5.07 12.52
N ALA A 134 4.05 5.68 13.55
CA ALA A 134 4.94 6.82 13.36
C ALA A 134 6.12 6.50 12.41
N ALA A 135 6.59 5.25 12.38
CA ALA A 135 7.66 4.81 11.49
C ALA A 135 7.20 4.76 10.03
N ALA A 136 5.97 4.30 9.76
CA ALA A 136 5.37 4.34 8.43
C ALA A 136 5.17 5.79 7.96
N LEU A 137 4.64 6.66 8.83
CA LEU A 137 4.47 8.09 8.53
C LEU A 137 5.78 8.79 8.20
N ALA A 138 6.88 8.43 8.87
CA ALA A 138 8.20 8.99 8.54
C ALA A 138 8.62 8.64 7.10
N VAL A 139 8.36 7.40 6.65
CA VAL A 139 8.61 6.98 5.26
C VAL A 139 7.68 7.72 4.30
N ALA A 140 6.38 7.82 4.61
CA ALA A 140 5.42 8.54 3.78
C ALA A 140 5.76 10.03 3.63
N GLN A 141 6.18 10.68 4.70
CA GLN A 141 6.63 12.08 4.68
C GLN A 141 7.89 12.27 3.83
N GLN A 142 8.86 11.35 3.94
CA GLN A 142 10.04 11.34 3.07
C GLN A 142 9.65 11.20 1.60
N ASN A 143 8.74 10.29 1.27
CA ASN A 143 8.24 10.09 -0.08
C ASN A 143 7.51 11.33 -0.61
N ALA A 144 6.66 11.95 0.19
CA ALA A 144 5.96 13.18 -0.19
C ALA A 144 6.94 14.31 -0.49
N GLN A 145 7.97 14.47 0.34
CA GLN A 145 9.03 15.46 0.12
C GLN A 145 9.81 15.19 -1.17
N GLN A 146 10.25 13.94 -1.39
CA GLN A 146 11.02 13.54 -2.57
C GLN A 146 10.23 13.70 -3.87
N LEU A 147 8.94 13.38 -3.85
CA LEU A 147 8.07 13.47 -5.01
C LEU A 147 7.42 14.86 -5.18
N GLY A 148 7.65 15.78 -4.24
CA GLY A 148 7.04 17.11 -4.26
C GLY A 148 5.52 17.07 -4.19
N ALA A 149 4.95 16.19 -3.37
CA ALA A 149 3.52 16.05 -3.15
C ALA A 149 3.09 16.80 -1.89
N ASN A 150 1.94 17.50 -1.95
CA ASN A 150 1.37 18.16 -0.80
C ASN A 150 0.34 17.25 -0.13
N VAL A 151 0.75 16.56 0.95
CA VAL A 151 -0.10 15.67 1.76
C VAL A 151 0.02 16.06 3.22
N GLN A 152 -1.10 16.10 3.93
CA GLN A 152 -1.14 16.35 5.38
C GLN A 152 -1.18 15.02 6.12
N PHE A 153 -0.13 14.73 6.88
CA PHE A 153 0.00 13.47 7.62
C PHE A 153 -0.46 13.60 9.06
N MET A 154 -1.13 12.56 9.57
CA MET A 154 -1.63 12.48 10.94
C MET A 154 -1.29 11.12 11.54
N GLU A 155 -0.69 11.10 12.73
CA GLU A 155 -0.53 9.89 13.54
C GLU A 155 -1.83 9.66 14.32
N LEU A 156 -2.55 8.56 14.00
CA LEU A 156 -3.86 8.31 14.55
C LEU A 156 -4.24 6.84 14.45
N ASP A 157 -4.73 6.28 15.55
CA ASP A 157 -5.36 4.96 15.54
C ASP A 157 -6.82 5.06 15.12
N ILE A 158 -7.17 4.48 13.98
CA ILE A 158 -8.54 4.48 13.47
C ILE A 158 -9.49 3.64 14.32
N LEU A 159 -8.97 2.73 15.15
CA LEU A 159 -9.77 1.94 16.09
C LEU A 159 -10.15 2.74 17.36
N GLU A 160 -9.53 3.90 17.59
CA GLU A 160 -9.85 4.79 18.70
C GLU A 160 -10.93 5.82 18.30
N GLU A 161 -12.19 5.58 18.65
CA GLU A 161 -13.33 6.45 18.29
C GLU A 161 -13.14 7.91 18.72
N GLN A 162 -12.44 8.18 19.82
CA GLN A 162 -12.18 9.55 20.27
C GLN A 162 -11.30 10.34 19.29
N ALA A 163 -10.41 9.63 18.57
CA ALA A 163 -9.54 10.22 17.56
C ALA A 163 -10.31 10.73 16.32
N TRP A 164 -11.51 10.19 16.05
CA TRP A 164 -12.34 10.57 14.91
C TRP A 164 -12.86 12.02 14.96
N LYS A 165 -12.85 12.65 16.14
CA LYS A 165 -13.35 14.03 16.31
C LYS A 165 -12.62 15.05 15.43
N GLN A 166 -11.39 14.77 15.03
CA GLN A 166 -10.61 15.62 14.15
C GLN A 166 -10.79 15.29 12.65
N LEU A 167 -11.47 14.17 12.36
CA LEU A 167 -11.74 13.72 11.00
C LEU A 167 -13.13 14.20 10.59
N THR A 168 -13.21 15.29 9.85
CA THR A 168 -14.50 15.88 9.43
C THR A 168 -14.49 16.34 7.99
N ASP A 169 -15.65 16.22 7.37
CA ASP A 169 -15.99 16.86 6.10
C ASP A 169 -15.09 16.43 4.92
N PHE A 170 -14.75 15.16 4.85
CA PHE A 170 -14.08 14.59 3.68
C PHE A 170 -15.08 14.29 2.56
N ASP A 171 -14.70 14.57 1.33
CA ASP A 171 -15.44 14.20 0.13
C ASP A 171 -15.17 12.74 -0.24
N LEU A 172 -13.92 12.28 -0.03
CA LEU A 172 -13.49 10.91 -0.28
C LEU A 172 -12.75 10.36 0.94
N ILE A 173 -13.05 9.11 1.30
CA ILE A 173 -12.27 8.32 2.25
C ILE A 173 -11.82 7.05 1.52
N ILE A 174 -10.54 6.72 1.63
CA ILE A 174 -9.91 5.59 0.96
C ILE A 174 -9.15 4.76 1.99
N SER A 175 -9.18 3.45 1.88
CA SER A 175 -8.33 2.58 2.72
C SER A 175 -8.03 1.25 2.04
N ASN A 176 -6.79 0.81 2.19
CA ASN A 176 -6.37 -0.58 2.04
C ASN A 176 -5.92 -1.07 3.43
N PRO A 177 -6.85 -1.43 4.32
CA PRO A 177 -6.53 -1.73 5.71
C PRO A 177 -6.01 -3.17 5.86
N PRO A 178 -5.35 -3.51 6.97
CA PRO A 178 -5.03 -4.89 7.31
C PRO A 178 -6.30 -5.76 7.35
N TYR A 179 -6.24 -6.95 6.73
CA TYR A 179 -7.40 -7.84 6.59
C TYR A 179 -7.10 -9.32 6.84
N ILE A 180 -5.90 -9.66 7.28
CA ILE A 180 -5.48 -11.04 7.52
C ILE A 180 -5.68 -11.35 9.00
N ALA A 181 -6.45 -12.41 9.31
CA ALA A 181 -6.57 -12.88 10.67
C ALA A 181 -5.25 -13.57 11.10
N PRO A 182 -4.84 -13.49 12.38
CA PRO A 182 -3.62 -14.14 12.86
C PRO A 182 -3.55 -15.65 12.56
N SER A 183 -4.67 -16.35 12.56
CA SER A 183 -4.75 -17.78 12.22
C SER A 183 -4.45 -18.10 10.75
N GLU A 184 -4.55 -17.11 9.84
CA GLU A 184 -4.28 -17.26 8.40
C GLU A 184 -2.78 -17.11 8.07
N ALA A 185 -1.94 -16.69 9.01
CA ALA A 185 -0.49 -16.51 8.82
C ALA A 185 0.21 -17.75 8.22
N LYS A 186 -0.24 -18.96 8.60
CA LYS A 186 0.32 -20.23 8.12
C LYS A 186 0.19 -20.45 6.61
N ASP A 187 -0.75 -19.76 5.96
CA ASP A 187 -1.04 -19.91 4.54
C ASP A 187 -0.31 -18.85 3.69
N MET A 188 0.48 -17.96 4.34
CA MET A 188 1.22 -16.90 3.68
C MET A 188 2.64 -17.33 3.28
N ALA A 189 3.18 -16.65 2.29
CA ALA A 189 4.57 -16.83 1.89
C ALA A 189 5.52 -16.37 3.01
N ALA A 190 6.57 -17.15 3.28
CA ALA A 190 7.51 -16.90 4.37
C ALA A 190 8.18 -15.52 4.26
N ASN A 191 8.54 -15.09 3.05
CA ASN A 191 9.17 -13.79 2.81
C ASN A 191 8.27 -12.61 3.21
N VAL A 192 6.94 -12.74 3.08
CA VAL A 192 5.99 -11.71 3.53
C VAL A 192 5.93 -11.71 5.05
N LEU A 193 5.82 -12.89 5.68
CA LEU A 193 5.75 -13.02 7.13
C LEU A 193 7.00 -12.55 7.85
N ASP A 194 8.17 -12.84 7.29
CA ASP A 194 9.45 -12.59 7.96
C ASP A 194 9.92 -11.14 7.82
N TYR A 195 9.47 -10.42 6.77
CA TYR A 195 10.03 -9.12 6.42
C TYR A 195 9.03 -7.97 6.39
N GLU A 196 7.78 -8.20 5.99
CA GLU A 196 6.80 -7.12 5.92
C GLU A 196 6.16 -6.84 7.30
N PRO A 197 5.78 -5.58 7.60
CA PRO A 197 5.32 -5.23 8.94
C PRO A 197 4.00 -5.92 9.26
N HIS A 198 3.97 -6.68 10.35
CA HIS A 198 2.77 -7.40 10.80
C HIS A 198 1.58 -6.46 11.05
N LEU A 199 1.83 -5.20 11.46
CA LEU A 199 0.78 -4.19 11.64
C LEU A 199 0.05 -3.82 10.34
N ALA A 200 0.71 -3.97 9.19
CA ALA A 200 0.10 -3.70 7.88
C ALA A 200 -0.59 -4.92 7.26
N LEU A 201 -0.35 -6.11 7.80
CA LEU A 201 -0.89 -7.37 7.30
C LEU A 201 -2.05 -7.88 8.14
N PHE A 202 -1.86 -7.92 9.47
CA PHE A 202 -2.75 -8.62 10.39
C PHE A 202 -3.66 -7.68 11.15
N THR A 203 -4.89 -8.14 11.35
CA THR A 203 -5.76 -7.61 12.39
C THR A 203 -5.25 -8.02 13.78
N ALA A 204 -5.54 -7.21 14.81
CA ALA A 204 -5.11 -7.53 16.19
C ALA A 204 -5.84 -8.76 16.77
N THR A 205 -6.94 -9.17 16.15
CA THR A 205 -7.80 -10.30 16.57
C THR A 205 -8.19 -11.14 15.35
N GLU A 206 -8.94 -12.23 15.57
CA GLU A 206 -9.49 -13.07 14.49
C GLU A 206 -10.57 -12.37 13.65
N ASP A 207 -10.97 -11.15 14.01
CA ASP A 207 -11.94 -10.36 13.26
C ASP A 207 -11.27 -9.61 12.09
N ARG A 208 -11.22 -10.26 10.94
CA ARG A 208 -10.65 -9.69 9.70
C ARG A 208 -11.41 -8.47 9.16
N LEU A 209 -12.62 -8.18 9.66
CA LEU A 209 -13.44 -7.06 9.22
C LEU A 209 -13.37 -5.87 10.18
N VAL A 210 -12.59 -5.91 11.24
CA VAL A 210 -12.57 -4.88 12.28
C VAL A 210 -12.31 -3.48 11.69
N PHE A 211 -11.30 -3.31 10.85
CA PHE A 211 -10.98 -2.02 10.25
C PHE A 211 -12.08 -1.54 9.30
N TYR A 212 -12.61 -2.41 8.45
CA TYR A 212 -13.72 -2.07 7.56
C TYR A 212 -14.94 -1.59 8.32
N ARG A 213 -15.28 -2.29 9.42
CA ARG A 213 -16.43 -1.92 10.28
C ARG A 213 -16.22 -0.55 10.92
N GLU A 214 -15.06 -0.30 11.49
CA GLU A 214 -14.78 0.98 12.16
C GLU A 214 -14.71 2.14 11.16
N ILE A 215 -14.17 1.95 9.96
CA ILE A 215 -14.17 2.97 8.91
C ILE A 215 -15.59 3.23 8.39
N VAL A 216 -16.44 2.21 8.22
CA VAL A 216 -17.85 2.41 7.86
C VAL A 216 -18.58 3.17 8.96
N ARG A 217 -18.35 2.87 10.24
CA ARG A 217 -18.91 3.64 11.38
C ARG A 217 -18.43 5.08 11.38
N LEU A 218 -17.15 5.32 11.12
CA LEU A 218 -16.59 6.66 10.97
C LEU A 218 -17.35 7.45 9.89
N CYS A 219 -17.64 6.82 8.74
CA CYS A 219 -18.36 7.43 7.63
C CYS A 219 -19.82 7.79 7.98
N GLN A 220 -20.48 7.07 8.88
CA GLN A 220 -21.82 7.41 9.39
C GLN A 220 -21.83 8.72 10.19
N GLY A 221 -20.69 9.08 10.78
CA GLY A 221 -20.50 10.33 11.53
C GLY A 221 -20.24 11.53 10.62
N LYS A 222 -19.44 12.48 11.11
CA LYS A 222 -19.11 13.71 10.40
C LYS A 222 -17.90 13.60 9.47
N ALA A 223 -17.21 12.45 9.48
CA ALA A 223 -15.98 12.30 8.71
C ALA A 223 -16.25 12.36 7.21
N LEU A 224 -17.22 11.60 6.72
CA LEU A 224 -17.62 11.61 5.32
C LEU A 224 -18.82 12.55 5.14
N LYS A 225 -18.75 13.44 4.15
CA LYS A 225 -19.88 14.34 3.78
C LYS A 225 -21.04 13.56 3.20
N GLU A 226 -22.23 14.14 3.26
CA GLU A 226 -23.36 13.66 2.45
C GLU A 226 -23.01 13.75 0.95
N GLY A 227 -23.26 12.67 0.23
CA GLY A 227 -22.85 12.54 -1.18
C GLY A 227 -21.37 12.19 -1.38
N GLY A 228 -20.58 12.09 -0.30
CA GLY A 228 -19.19 11.67 -0.36
C GLY A 228 -19.02 10.16 -0.57
N HIS A 229 -17.84 9.73 -0.99
CA HIS A 229 -17.57 8.33 -1.33
C HIS A 229 -16.53 7.69 -0.40
N LEU A 230 -16.80 6.44 -0.01
CA LEU A 230 -15.87 5.54 0.65
C LEU A 230 -15.36 4.52 -0.37
N TYR A 231 -14.03 4.36 -0.44
CA TYR A 231 -13.36 3.35 -1.27
C TYR A 231 -12.54 2.39 -0.41
N PHE A 232 -12.64 1.12 -0.72
CA PHE A 232 -11.81 0.08 -0.11
C PHE A 232 -11.09 -0.78 -1.14
N GLU A 233 -9.85 -1.17 -0.82
CA GLU A 233 -9.29 -2.43 -1.28
C GLU A 233 -9.62 -3.53 -0.27
N ALA A 234 -9.88 -4.74 -0.75
CA ALA A 234 -10.26 -5.88 0.06
C ALA A 234 -9.58 -7.17 -0.41
N ASN A 235 -9.48 -8.13 0.51
CA ASN A 235 -9.21 -9.50 0.12
C ASN A 235 -10.38 -10.05 -0.69
N THR A 236 -10.08 -10.74 -1.79
CA THR A 236 -11.06 -11.35 -2.69
C THR A 236 -12.11 -12.21 -1.96
N PHE A 237 -11.69 -12.96 -0.94
CA PHE A 237 -12.60 -13.83 -0.17
C PHE A 237 -13.54 -13.07 0.76
N SER A 238 -13.19 -11.84 1.16
CA SER A 238 -13.97 -11.02 2.08
C SER A 238 -14.74 -9.90 1.38
N ALA A 239 -14.48 -9.64 0.10
CA ALA A 239 -15.02 -8.49 -0.63
C ALA A 239 -16.56 -8.43 -0.61
N GLN A 240 -17.23 -9.56 -0.78
CA GLN A 240 -18.70 -9.64 -0.72
C GLN A 240 -19.23 -9.35 0.68
N GLU A 241 -18.58 -9.88 1.72
CA GLU A 241 -18.94 -9.64 3.11
C GLU A 241 -18.76 -8.16 3.50
N ILE A 242 -17.71 -7.52 2.99
CA ILE A 242 -17.47 -6.09 3.18
C ILE A 242 -18.55 -5.26 2.47
N ALA A 243 -18.95 -5.63 1.25
CA ALA A 243 -20.04 -4.97 0.56
C ALA A 243 -21.36 -5.05 1.37
N GLU A 244 -21.65 -6.19 1.97
CA GLU A 244 -22.83 -6.37 2.85
C GLU A 244 -22.72 -5.55 4.14
N LEU A 245 -21.52 -5.39 4.69
CA LEU A 245 -21.24 -4.51 5.83
C LEU A 245 -21.48 -3.02 5.49
N MET A 246 -21.20 -2.60 4.25
CA MET A 246 -21.37 -1.21 3.80
C MET A 246 -22.83 -0.83 3.55
N ARG A 247 -23.65 -1.75 2.99
CA ARG A 247 -25.03 -1.48 2.53
C ARG A 247 -25.98 -0.86 3.56
N PRO A 248 -25.94 -1.22 4.86
CA PRO A 248 -26.83 -0.57 5.84
C PRO A 248 -26.55 0.91 6.08
N SER A 249 -25.36 1.38 5.70
CA SER A 249 -24.85 2.71 6.03
C SER A 249 -24.57 3.58 4.81
N LEU A 250 -24.37 2.96 3.65
CA LEU A 250 -23.98 3.62 2.41
C LEU A 250 -24.89 3.16 1.27
N GLN A 251 -25.16 4.08 0.37
CA GLN A 251 -25.91 3.85 -0.86
C GLN A 251 -24.96 3.49 -2.00
N GLU A 252 -25.52 3.03 -3.12
CA GLU A 252 -24.77 2.78 -4.35
C GLU A 252 -23.49 1.93 -4.10
N VAL A 253 -23.62 0.87 -3.26
CA VAL A 253 -22.45 0.01 -2.97
C VAL A 253 -22.11 -0.83 -4.19
N GLU A 254 -20.96 -0.53 -4.78
CA GLU A 254 -20.40 -1.20 -5.95
C GLU A 254 -19.22 -2.10 -5.52
N LEU A 255 -19.13 -3.27 -6.15
CA LEU A 255 -18.01 -4.19 -6.01
C LEU A 255 -17.38 -4.41 -7.37
N MET A 256 -16.13 -4.00 -7.54
CA MET A 256 -15.40 -4.09 -8.81
C MET A 256 -14.34 -5.20 -8.72
N ALA A 257 -14.19 -5.93 -9.83
CA ALA A 257 -13.14 -6.92 -9.99
C ALA A 257 -11.83 -6.25 -10.45
N ASP A 258 -10.70 -6.84 -10.05
CA ASP A 258 -9.38 -6.54 -10.58
C ASP A 258 -9.22 -7.05 -12.03
N LEU A 259 -8.10 -6.78 -12.67
CA LEU A 259 -7.81 -7.22 -14.05
C LEU A 259 -7.77 -8.74 -14.23
N GLU A 260 -7.64 -9.49 -13.12
CA GLU A 260 -7.74 -10.96 -13.12
C GLU A 260 -9.18 -11.47 -12.93
N GLY A 261 -10.15 -10.55 -12.80
CA GLY A 261 -11.57 -10.86 -12.61
C GLY A 261 -11.95 -11.20 -11.18
N ARG A 262 -11.11 -10.90 -10.19
CA ARG A 262 -11.37 -11.18 -8.77
C ARG A 262 -11.98 -9.95 -8.10
N PRO A 263 -13.09 -10.09 -7.32
CA PRO A 263 -13.69 -8.98 -6.60
C PRO A 263 -12.72 -8.47 -5.53
N ARG A 264 -12.32 -7.20 -5.62
CA ARG A 264 -11.28 -6.65 -4.75
C ARG A 264 -11.48 -5.20 -4.36
N MET A 265 -12.21 -4.42 -5.13
CA MET A 265 -12.38 -3.00 -4.87
C MET A 265 -13.84 -2.68 -4.59
N LEU A 266 -14.09 -1.85 -3.59
CA LEU A 266 -15.43 -1.45 -3.20
C LEU A 266 -15.56 0.07 -3.19
N LYS A 267 -16.76 0.55 -3.56
CA LYS A 267 -17.19 1.93 -3.43
C LYS A 267 -18.55 1.98 -2.77
N GLY A 268 -18.78 2.95 -1.91
CA GLY A 268 -20.10 3.25 -1.36
C GLY A 268 -20.26 4.76 -1.20
N LYS A 269 -21.47 5.26 -1.37
CA LYS A 269 -21.82 6.67 -1.25
C LYS A 269 -22.61 6.92 0.02
N LYS A 270 -22.27 7.96 0.77
CA LYS A 270 -23.05 8.41 1.92
C LYS A 270 -24.30 9.16 1.54
#